data_3f3cb6036170dcb54f33f64e74171c64
#
_entry.id   3f3cb6036170dcb54f33f64e74171c64
#
_cell.length_a   1.000
_cell.length_b   1.000
_cell.length_c   1.000
_cell.angle_alpha   90.00
_cell.angle_beta   90.00
_cell.angle_gamma   90.00
#
_symmetry.space_group_name_H-M   'P 1'
#
loop_
_entity.id
_entity.type
_entity.pdbx_description
1 polymer ?
#
loop_
_entity_poly.entity_id
_entity_poly.type
_entity_poly.pdbx_seq_one_letter_code
_entity_poly.pdbx_strand_id
1 'polypeptide(L)'
;KSFVANGGNFVVTYTTAGRSGMALPLPVPLTVGRDRVTEEEAPVALKELDLLQKPNALSEADFEQWVQERGLYFPSEYEGYTTALSITESTGTVYENSTVVAEYGKGSVIYTGLSLFRELPKGVPGALRLLQNILHYDR
;
A
#
# COMPACT_ATOMS: atom_id res chain seq x y z
N LYS A 1 13.38 14.40 -5.31
CA LYS A 1 12.69 14.39 -6.62
C LYS A 1 13.54 13.83 -7.75
N SER A 2 14.81 14.28 -7.89
CA SER A 2 15.68 13.85 -9.01
C SER A 2 15.92 12.34 -9.01
N PHE A 3 16.07 11.71 -7.84
CA PHE A 3 16.23 10.26 -7.75
C PHE A 3 15.05 9.53 -8.42
N VAL A 4 13.82 9.94 -8.08
CA VAL A 4 12.61 9.31 -8.63
C VAL A 4 12.47 9.64 -10.11
N ALA A 5 12.68 10.90 -10.50
CA ALA A 5 12.55 11.33 -11.89
C ALA A 5 13.49 10.55 -12.80
N ASN A 6 14.65 10.13 -12.29
CA ASN A 6 15.65 9.37 -13.04
C ASN A 6 15.45 7.85 -12.98
N GLY A 7 14.34 7.39 -12.42
CA GLY A 7 13.99 5.97 -12.42
C GLY A 7 13.96 5.33 -11.04
N GLY A 8 14.21 6.11 -9.98
CA GLY A 8 14.18 5.56 -8.61
C GLY A 8 12.77 5.24 -8.16
N ASN A 9 12.67 4.25 -7.27
CA ASN A 9 11.40 3.86 -6.64
C ASN A 9 11.42 4.33 -5.20
N PHE A 10 10.53 5.27 -4.85
CA PHE A 10 10.43 5.82 -3.51
C PHE A 10 9.25 5.16 -2.79
N VAL A 11 9.55 4.40 -1.74
CA VAL A 11 8.56 3.63 -1.00
C VAL A 11 8.37 4.23 0.38
N VAL A 12 7.12 4.50 0.73
CA VAL A 12 6.74 4.95 2.06
C VAL A 12 5.74 3.95 2.63
N THR A 13 6.07 3.43 3.79
CA THR A 13 5.20 2.51 4.51
C THR A 13 4.61 3.21 5.73
N TYR A 14 3.57 2.68 6.28
CA TYR A 14 2.93 3.02 7.55
C TYR A 14 3.48 4.28 8.23
N THR A 15 2.77 5.39 8.09
CA THR A 15 3.17 6.67 8.68
C THR A 15 2.05 7.17 9.59
N THR A 16 2.37 7.36 10.87
CA THR A 16 1.41 7.84 11.85
C THR A 16 0.92 9.25 11.51
N ALA A 17 -0.39 9.44 11.52
CA ALA A 17 -1.00 10.74 11.27
C ALA A 17 -1.85 11.18 12.46
N GLY A 18 -1.89 12.47 12.73
CA GLY A 18 -2.78 13.05 13.71
C GLY A 18 -4.21 13.21 13.16
N ARG A 19 -5.07 13.89 13.93
CA ARG A 19 -6.47 14.05 13.56
C ARG A 19 -6.69 14.78 12.23
N SER A 20 -5.84 15.74 11.92
CA SER A 20 -5.92 16.52 10.69
C SER A 20 -5.18 15.87 9.52
N GLY A 21 -4.63 14.70 9.75
CA GLY A 21 -3.80 14.02 8.75
C GLY A 21 -2.38 14.55 8.74
N MET A 22 -1.60 14.05 7.79
CA MET A 22 -0.23 14.48 7.60
C MET A 22 0.08 14.57 6.11
N ALA A 23 0.37 15.77 5.63
CA ALA A 23 0.79 15.97 4.26
C ALA A 23 2.27 15.57 4.12
N LEU A 24 2.55 14.67 3.19
CA LEU A 24 3.91 14.23 2.89
C LEU A 24 4.42 14.95 1.66
N PRO A 25 5.60 15.59 1.74
CA PRO A 25 6.15 16.35 0.61
C PRO A 25 6.85 15.44 -0.40
N LEU A 26 6.11 14.45 -0.89
CA LEU A 26 6.61 13.52 -1.90
C LEU A 26 6.61 14.17 -3.28
N PRO A 27 7.34 13.60 -4.27
CA PRO A 27 7.30 14.10 -5.64
C PRO A 27 5.88 14.24 -6.18
N VAL A 28 5.00 13.30 -5.84
CA VAL A 28 3.56 13.41 -6.04
C VAL A 28 2.96 13.57 -4.65
N PRO A 29 2.41 14.75 -4.30
CA PRO A 29 1.93 15.00 -2.93
C PRO A 29 0.87 14.01 -2.48
N LEU A 30 0.91 13.66 -1.20
CA LEU A 30 -0.02 12.71 -0.60
C LEU A 30 -0.28 13.14 0.84
N THR A 31 -1.53 13.05 1.27
CA THR A 31 -1.89 13.30 2.65
C THR A 31 -2.30 11.98 3.30
N VAL A 32 -1.62 11.62 4.38
CA VAL A 32 -1.93 10.43 5.16
C VAL A 32 -3.07 10.75 6.11
N GLY A 33 -4.09 9.92 6.11
CA GLY A 33 -5.24 10.05 6.99
C GLY A 33 -5.22 9.00 8.11
N ARG A 34 -6.41 8.70 8.61
CA ARG A 34 -6.57 7.76 9.72
C ARG A 34 -7.50 6.59 9.39
N ASP A 35 -7.86 6.41 8.13
CA ASP A 35 -8.62 5.24 7.73
C ASP A 35 -7.83 3.99 8.02
N ARG A 36 -8.53 2.94 8.40
CA ARG A 36 -7.90 1.67 8.78
C ARG A 36 -8.88 0.52 8.61
N VAL A 37 -8.31 -0.68 8.48
CA VAL A 37 -9.07 -1.92 8.50
C VAL A 37 -8.45 -2.80 9.58
N THR A 38 -9.16 -2.98 10.68
CA THR A 38 -8.68 -3.78 11.82
C THR A 38 -9.05 -5.25 11.70
N GLU A 39 -9.97 -5.58 10.81
CA GLU A 39 -10.37 -6.97 10.57
C GLU A 39 -9.31 -7.67 9.73
N GLU A 40 -8.51 -8.50 10.37
CA GLU A 40 -7.38 -9.18 9.71
C GLU A 40 -7.81 -10.12 8.58
N GLU A 41 -9.06 -10.56 8.58
CA GLU A 41 -9.62 -11.46 7.57
C GLU A 41 -10.46 -10.74 6.51
N ALA A 42 -10.51 -9.40 6.55
CA ALA A 42 -11.32 -8.64 5.61
C ALA A 42 -10.94 -9.00 4.16
N PRO A 43 -11.92 -9.30 3.30
CA PRO A 43 -11.64 -9.66 1.90
C PRO A 43 -10.86 -8.59 1.16
N VAL A 44 -9.89 -9.02 0.38
CA VAL A 44 -9.03 -8.16 -0.43
C VAL A 44 -9.24 -8.48 -1.91
N ALA A 45 -9.51 -7.46 -2.72
CA ALA A 45 -9.58 -7.61 -4.16
C ALA A 45 -8.43 -6.85 -4.80
N LEU A 46 -7.70 -7.51 -5.68
CA LEU A 46 -6.52 -6.96 -6.34
C LEU A 46 -6.88 -6.39 -7.71
N LYS A 47 -6.30 -5.24 -8.04
CA LYS A 47 -6.42 -4.67 -9.38
C LYS A 47 -5.31 -5.22 -10.28
N GLU A 48 -5.51 -5.11 -11.58
CA GLU A 48 -4.54 -5.58 -12.56
C GLU A 48 -3.42 -4.54 -12.73
N LEU A 49 -2.42 -4.61 -11.86
CA LEU A 49 -1.25 -3.73 -11.90
C LEU A 49 0.02 -4.56 -11.86
N ASP A 50 1.04 -4.12 -12.60
CA ASP A 50 2.34 -4.79 -12.59
C ASP A 50 2.93 -4.93 -11.19
N LEU A 51 2.68 -3.94 -10.33
CA LEU A 51 3.09 -3.98 -8.93
C LEU A 51 2.64 -5.26 -8.23
N LEU A 52 1.46 -5.78 -8.58
CA LEU A 52 0.89 -6.96 -7.95
C LEU A 52 1.21 -8.26 -8.71
N GLN A 53 2.00 -8.19 -9.78
CA GLN A 53 2.29 -9.33 -10.63
C GLN A 53 3.76 -9.73 -10.61
N LYS A 54 4.68 -8.83 -10.31
CA LYS A 54 6.13 -9.06 -10.43
C LYS A 54 6.90 -8.54 -9.22
N PRO A 55 7.89 -9.27 -8.72
CA PRO A 55 8.33 -10.61 -9.16
C PRO A 55 7.37 -11.73 -8.78
N ASN A 56 6.39 -11.46 -7.93
CA ASN A 56 5.42 -12.44 -7.49
C ASN A 56 4.03 -12.10 -8.04
N ALA A 57 3.36 -13.08 -8.65
CA ALA A 57 1.96 -12.92 -9.02
C ALA A 57 1.11 -13.09 -7.77
N LEU A 58 0.63 -11.96 -7.22
CA LEU A 58 -0.15 -11.96 -5.99
C LEU A 58 -1.60 -12.34 -6.27
N SER A 59 -2.24 -12.93 -5.27
CA SER A 59 -3.65 -13.28 -5.30
C SER A 59 -4.26 -13.04 -3.92
N GLU A 60 -5.55 -13.27 -3.80
CA GLU A 60 -6.23 -13.16 -2.51
C GLU A 60 -5.60 -14.07 -1.45
N ALA A 61 -5.03 -15.20 -1.86
CA ALA A 61 -4.36 -16.14 -0.95
C ALA A 61 -3.18 -15.50 -0.22
N ASP A 62 -2.55 -14.49 -0.80
CA ASP A 62 -1.42 -13.80 -0.16
C ASP A 62 -1.86 -12.93 1.03
N PHE A 63 -3.16 -12.75 1.21
CA PHE A 63 -3.72 -12.00 2.34
C PHE A 63 -4.32 -12.91 3.41
N GLU A 64 -4.17 -14.23 3.25
CA GLU A 64 -4.57 -15.19 4.26
C GLU A 64 -3.54 -15.25 5.39
N GLN A 65 -3.99 -15.64 6.58
CA GLN A 65 -3.16 -15.81 7.78
C GLN A 65 -2.55 -14.51 8.30
N TRP A 66 -3.05 -13.37 7.87
CA TRP A 66 -2.64 -12.08 8.44
C TRP A 66 -3.10 -11.99 9.88
N VAL A 67 -2.36 -11.25 10.69
CA VAL A 67 -2.61 -11.13 12.12
C VAL A 67 -2.92 -9.69 12.50
N GLN A 68 -3.78 -9.51 13.49
CA GLN A 68 -4.18 -8.27 14.13
C GLN A 68 -4.98 -7.32 13.25
N GLU A 69 -4.52 -7.00 12.04
CA GLU A 69 -5.16 -6.00 11.20
C GLU A 69 -4.67 -6.07 9.76
N ARG A 70 -5.42 -5.44 8.84
CA ARG A 70 -4.96 -5.25 7.47
C ARG A 70 -4.02 -4.05 7.36
N GLY A 71 -4.39 -2.94 7.97
CA GLY A 71 -3.56 -1.74 7.92
C GLY A 71 -4.18 -0.54 8.59
N LEU A 72 -3.39 0.54 8.67
CA LEU A 72 -3.74 1.80 9.31
C LEU A 72 -3.16 2.96 8.51
N TYR A 73 -3.68 4.16 8.78
CA TYR A 73 -3.17 5.41 8.23
C TYR A 73 -3.17 5.41 6.71
N PHE A 74 -4.32 5.05 6.14
CA PHE A 74 -4.50 5.09 4.69
C PHE A 74 -4.58 6.54 4.22
N PRO A 75 -4.09 6.85 3.02
CA PRO A 75 -4.16 8.21 2.51
C PRO A 75 -5.57 8.75 2.45
N SER A 76 -5.73 10.01 2.83
CA SER A 76 -7.00 10.74 2.69
C SER A 76 -7.02 11.61 1.44
N GLU A 77 -5.84 12.02 0.94
CA GLU A 77 -5.69 12.76 -0.31
C GLU A 77 -4.56 12.11 -1.10
N TYR A 78 -4.88 11.60 -2.28
CA TYR A 78 -3.92 10.85 -3.10
C TYR A 78 -4.12 11.09 -4.60
N GLU A 79 -4.42 12.33 -4.97
CA GLU A 79 -4.56 12.70 -6.38
C GLU A 79 -3.26 12.41 -7.13
N GLY A 80 -3.38 11.84 -8.32
CA GLY A 80 -2.22 11.42 -9.11
C GLY A 80 -1.75 10.01 -8.81
N TYR A 81 -2.34 9.34 -7.83
CA TYR A 81 -2.01 7.96 -7.49
C TYR A 81 -3.08 7.01 -8.02
N THR A 82 -2.64 5.79 -8.35
CA THR A 82 -3.54 4.69 -8.69
C THR A 82 -3.66 3.76 -7.49
N THR A 83 -4.88 3.39 -7.16
CA THR A 83 -5.15 2.46 -6.06
C THR A 83 -4.87 1.03 -6.53
N ALA A 84 -4.17 0.24 -5.70
CA ALA A 84 -3.72 -1.09 -6.09
C ALA A 84 -4.70 -2.21 -5.73
N LEU A 85 -5.46 -2.02 -4.65
CA LEU A 85 -6.38 -3.05 -4.17
C LEU A 85 -7.52 -2.44 -3.36
N SER A 86 -8.54 -3.23 -3.09
CA SER A 86 -9.63 -2.83 -2.21
C SER A 86 -9.78 -3.83 -1.07
N ILE A 87 -10.20 -3.33 0.09
CA ILE A 87 -10.46 -4.14 1.28
C ILE A 87 -11.88 -3.84 1.74
N THR A 88 -12.68 -4.88 1.96
CA THR A 88 -14.07 -4.74 2.38
C THR A 88 -14.23 -5.18 3.81
N GLU A 89 -14.68 -4.29 4.68
CA GLU A 89 -14.99 -4.64 6.07
C GLU A 89 -16.34 -5.37 6.17
N SER A 90 -16.55 -6.04 7.28
CA SER A 90 -17.80 -6.75 7.56
C SER A 90 -19.01 -5.82 7.58
N THR A 91 -18.81 -4.55 7.85
CA THR A 91 -19.85 -3.51 7.79
C THR A 91 -20.30 -3.18 6.37
N GLY A 92 -19.54 -3.65 5.35
CA GLY A 92 -19.77 -3.33 3.95
C GLY A 92 -18.95 -2.15 3.44
N THR A 93 -18.20 -1.46 4.31
CA THR A 93 -17.35 -0.36 3.89
C THR A 93 -16.17 -0.88 3.08
N VAL A 94 -15.94 -0.27 1.91
CA VAL A 94 -14.85 -0.64 1.01
C VAL A 94 -13.78 0.44 1.04
N TYR A 95 -12.54 0.04 1.32
CA TYR A 95 -11.38 0.93 1.31
C TYR A 95 -10.50 0.60 0.11
N GLU A 96 -10.25 1.56 -0.75
CA GLU A 96 -9.38 1.41 -1.91
C GLU A 96 -8.04 2.10 -1.73
N ASN A 97 -7.82 2.74 -0.60
CA ASN A 97 -6.70 3.65 -0.37
C ASN A 97 -5.57 3.08 0.50
N SER A 98 -5.53 1.76 0.72
CA SER A 98 -4.48 1.17 1.56
C SER A 98 -3.11 1.20 0.89
N THR A 99 -3.07 1.02 -0.43
CA THR A 99 -1.83 0.94 -1.20
C THR A 99 -2.02 1.68 -2.51
N VAL A 100 -1.18 2.68 -2.74
CA VAL A 100 -1.31 3.54 -3.91
C VAL A 100 0.05 3.75 -4.57
N VAL A 101 0.04 3.91 -5.88
CA VAL A 101 1.27 4.08 -6.67
C VAL A 101 1.09 5.21 -7.67
N ALA A 102 2.14 6.03 -7.82
CA ALA A 102 2.17 7.11 -8.80
C ALA A 102 3.44 7.04 -9.62
N GLU A 103 3.34 7.51 -10.86
CA GLU A 103 4.49 7.67 -11.72
C GLU A 103 5.04 9.09 -11.58
N TYR A 104 6.36 9.22 -11.58
CA TYR A 104 7.02 10.52 -11.57
C TYR A 104 8.29 10.44 -12.40
N GLY A 105 8.32 11.13 -13.55
CA GLY A 105 9.41 10.99 -14.48
C GLY A 105 9.55 9.54 -14.92
N LYS A 106 10.74 8.97 -14.76
CA LYS A 106 11.01 7.56 -15.09
C LYS A 106 10.81 6.62 -13.91
N GLY A 107 10.55 7.14 -12.73
CA GLY A 107 10.40 6.38 -11.53
C GLY A 107 8.98 6.33 -10.97
N SER A 108 8.86 5.96 -9.72
CA SER A 108 7.57 5.80 -9.07
C SER A 108 7.63 6.16 -7.59
N VAL A 109 6.45 6.46 -7.05
CA VAL A 109 6.23 6.68 -5.62
C VAL A 109 5.16 5.70 -5.19
N ILE A 110 5.45 4.91 -4.15
CA ILE A 110 4.50 3.94 -3.61
C ILE A 110 4.28 4.25 -2.14
N TYR A 111 3.04 4.32 -1.73
CA TYR A 111 2.66 4.38 -0.32
C TYR A 111 1.79 3.18 0.01
N THR A 112 2.07 2.53 1.13
CA THR A 112 1.20 1.49 1.66
C THR A 112 1.00 1.66 3.16
N GLY A 113 -0.26 1.64 3.58
CA GLY A 113 -0.63 1.59 4.99
C GLY A 113 -0.90 0.17 5.48
N LEU A 114 -0.65 -0.84 4.64
CA LEU A 114 -0.78 -2.23 5.07
C LEU A 114 0.20 -2.53 6.20
N SER A 115 -0.23 -3.38 7.13
CA SER A 115 0.51 -3.64 8.38
C SER A 115 1.68 -4.62 8.19
N LEU A 116 2.53 -4.36 7.20
CA LEU A 116 3.67 -5.23 6.90
C LEU A 116 4.60 -5.38 8.11
N PHE A 117 4.73 -4.32 8.92
CA PHE A 117 5.58 -4.34 10.12
C PHE A 117 5.11 -5.36 11.18
N ARG A 118 3.83 -5.76 11.12
CA ARG A 118 3.28 -6.80 12.00
C ARG A 118 3.34 -8.19 11.37
N GLU A 119 3.07 -8.24 10.06
CA GLU A 119 2.97 -9.53 9.36
C GLU A 119 4.33 -10.16 9.12
N LEU A 120 5.34 -9.36 8.79
CA LEU A 120 6.68 -9.89 8.50
C LEU A 120 7.32 -10.61 9.69
N PRO A 121 7.29 -10.06 10.92
CA PRO A 121 7.82 -10.79 12.08
C PRO A 121 7.08 -12.09 12.39
N LYS A 122 5.84 -12.21 11.96
CA LYS A 122 5.03 -13.42 12.15
C LYS A 122 5.22 -14.43 11.03
N GLY A 123 6.06 -14.11 10.04
CA GLY A 123 6.34 -15.02 8.94
C GLY A 123 5.21 -15.23 7.96
N VAL A 124 4.32 -14.25 7.80
CA VAL A 124 3.20 -14.35 6.85
C VAL A 124 3.73 -14.30 5.42
N PRO A 125 3.62 -15.40 4.64
CA PRO A 125 4.27 -15.47 3.33
C PRO A 125 3.78 -14.42 2.34
N GLY A 126 2.49 -14.12 2.32
CA GLY A 126 1.93 -13.14 1.41
C GLY A 126 2.46 -11.74 1.64
N ALA A 127 2.70 -11.37 2.91
CA ALA A 127 3.27 -10.07 3.25
C ALA A 127 4.69 -9.93 2.69
N LEU A 128 5.50 -10.98 2.79
CA LEU A 128 6.85 -10.98 2.23
C LEU A 128 6.81 -10.86 0.71
N ARG A 129 5.91 -11.59 0.05
CA ARG A 129 5.77 -11.54 -1.40
C ARG A 129 5.37 -10.14 -1.87
N LEU A 130 4.44 -9.49 -1.16
CA LEU A 130 4.04 -8.12 -1.46
C LEU A 130 5.20 -7.15 -1.26
N LEU A 131 5.95 -7.28 -0.16
CA LEU A 131 7.10 -6.42 0.08
C LEU A 131 8.14 -6.56 -1.02
N GLN A 132 8.42 -7.78 -1.47
CA GLN A 132 9.35 -8.02 -2.57
C GLN A 132 8.88 -7.30 -3.84
N ASN A 133 7.59 -7.36 -4.15
CA ASN A 133 7.04 -6.66 -5.31
C ASN A 133 7.22 -5.14 -5.20
N ILE A 134 6.96 -4.59 -4.01
CA ILE A 134 7.11 -3.15 -3.77
C ILE A 134 8.55 -2.71 -3.95
N LEU A 135 9.49 -3.46 -3.35
CA LEU A 135 10.91 -3.09 -3.40
C LEU A 135 11.53 -3.26 -4.78
N HIS A 136 11.02 -4.18 -5.59
CA HIS A 136 11.55 -4.48 -6.91
C HIS A 136 10.70 -3.88 -8.05
N TYR A 137 9.75 -3.01 -7.71
CA TYR A 137 8.88 -2.42 -8.72
C TYR A 137 9.68 -1.62 -9.75
N ASP A 138 9.46 -1.96 -11.01
CA ASP A 138 10.10 -1.29 -12.15
C ASP A 138 9.05 -1.10 -13.24
N ARG A 139 8.87 0.15 -13.66
CA ARG A 139 7.88 0.50 -14.67
C ARG A 139 8.27 0.02 -16.05
#